data_45e387917fdd8f883e02e86fa85bb828
#
_entry.id   45e387917fdd8f883e02e86fa85bb828
#
_cell.length_a   1.000
_cell.length_b   1.000
_cell.length_c   1.000
_cell.angle_alpha   90.00
_cell.angle_beta   90.00
_cell.angle_gamma   90.00
#
_symmetry.space_group_name_H-M   'P 1'
#
loop_
_entity.id
_entity.type
_entity.pdbx_description
1 polymer ?
#
loop_
_entity_poly.entity_id
_entity_poly.type
_entity_poly.pdbx_seq_one_letter_code
_entity_poly.pdbx_strand_id
1 'polypeptide(L)'
;MPQTSKALFRGAATTTTTTLLYTVPASTTTVVTDIVVTNTAGASGSFTMSLNDVSVATLVTVGAYDSTVIPLKQVLATTQTIKGGASATTINFHISGVEIS
;
A
#
# COMPACT_ATOMS: atom_id res chain seq x y z
N MET A 1 -6.92 -24.98 -1.69
CA MET A 1 -6.16 -23.90 -1.07
C MET A 1 -7.09 -22.75 -0.72
N PRO A 2 -7.21 -22.42 0.55
CA PRO A 2 -8.10 -21.32 0.93
C PRO A 2 -7.63 -19.99 0.35
N GLN A 3 -8.59 -19.19 -0.09
CA GLN A 3 -8.36 -17.83 -0.56
C GLN A 3 -9.20 -16.90 0.30
N THR A 4 -8.56 -15.87 0.85
CA THR A 4 -9.22 -14.90 1.71
C THR A 4 -9.01 -13.51 1.17
N SER A 5 -10.09 -12.86 0.74
CA SER A 5 -10.06 -11.44 0.38
C SER A 5 -9.89 -10.61 1.65
N LYS A 6 -8.99 -9.63 1.62
CA LYS A 6 -8.57 -8.98 2.86
C LYS A 6 -8.08 -7.56 2.60
N ALA A 7 -8.35 -6.67 3.55
CA ALA A 7 -7.65 -5.40 3.62
C ALA A 7 -6.27 -5.67 4.23
N LEU A 8 -5.22 -5.52 3.42
CA LEU A 8 -3.86 -5.79 3.86
C LEU A 8 -3.32 -4.68 4.75
N PHE A 9 -3.72 -3.45 4.46
CA PHE A 9 -3.41 -2.28 5.28
C PHE A 9 -4.50 -1.23 5.10
N ARG A 10 -4.85 -0.54 6.17
CA ARG A 10 -5.77 0.60 6.13
C ARG A 10 -5.39 1.55 7.25
N GLY A 11 -4.97 2.75 6.90
CA GLY A 11 -4.57 3.73 7.90
C GLY A 11 -3.83 4.91 7.30
N ALA A 12 -3.41 5.82 8.17
CA ALA A 12 -2.66 6.99 7.79
C ALA A 12 -1.21 6.63 7.45
N ALA A 13 -0.66 7.31 6.46
CA ALA A 13 0.75 7.18 6.11
C ALA A 13 1.63 7.83 7.18
N THR A 14 2.84 7.33 7.32
CA THR A 14 3.90 8.03 8.05
C THR A 14 4.72 8.86 7.07
N THR A 15 5.59 9.72 7.59
CA THR A 15 6.49 10.50 6.74
C THR A 15 7.77 9.75 6.37
N THR A 16 7.90 8.50 6.82
CA THR A 16 9.01 7.61 6.45
C THR A 16 8.56 6.68 5.35
N THR A 17 9.17 6.75 4.17
CA THR A 17 8.73 5.99 2.99
C THR A 17 9.08 4.51 3.06
N THR A 18 9.83 4.08 4.07
CA THR A 18 10.21 2.68 4.29
C THR A 18 9.43 2.03 5.44
N THR A 19 8.35 2.66 5.91
CA THR A 19 7.53 2.11 6.99
C THR A 19 6.89 0.79 6.53
N LEU A 20 7.02 -0.24 7.37
CA LEU A 20 6.42 -1.54 7.11
C LEU A 20 4.90 -1.45 7.27
N LEU A 21 4.17 -1.80 6.22
CA LEU A 21 2.70 -1.77 6.20
C LEU A 21 2.10 -3.17 6.30
N TYR A 22 2.74 -4.17 5.69
CA TYR A 22 2.22 -5.52 5.64
C TYR A 22 3.36 -6.51 5.41
N THR A 23 3.28 -7.66 6.06
CA THR A 23 4.20 -8.78 5.85
C THR A 23 3.38 -10.02 5.52
N VAL A 24 3.75 -10.73 4.47
CA VAL A 24 3.04 -11.95 4.08
C VAL A 24 3.26 -13.02 5.14
N PRO A 25 2.19 -13.61 5.68
CA PRO A 25 2.29 -14.66 6.70
C PRO A 25 3.01 -15.91 6.21
N ALA A 26 3.40 -16.76 7.16
CA ALA A 26 4.02 -18.05 6.84
C ALA A 26 3.08 -18.91 5.99
N SER A 27 3.65 -19.67 5.07
CA SER A 27 2.93 -20.60 4.19
C SER A 27 1.81 -19.92 3.40
N THR A 28 1.98 -18.65 3.07
CA THR A 28 0.95 -17.85 2.40
C THR A 28 1.57 -17.15 1.19
N THR A 29 0.75 -17.03 0.13
CA THR A 29 1.03 -16.17 -1.02
C THR A 29 -0.03 -15.08 -1.03
N THR A 30 0.38 -13.83 -1.19
CA THR A 30 -0.53 -12.70 -1.22
C THR A 30 -0.53 -12.08 -2.60
N VAL A 31 -1.72 -11.84 -3.15
CA VAL A 31 -1.91 -11.09 -4.39
C VAL A 31 -2.44 -9.71 -4.01
N VAL A 32 -1.69 -8.67 -4.29
CA VAL A 32 -2.13 -7.28 -4.04
C VAL A 32 -2.95 -6.85 -5.25
N THR A 33 -4.21 -6.48 -5.02
CA THR A 33 -5.15 -6.21 -6.12
C THR A 33 -5.35 -4.72 -6.37
N ASP A 34 -5.29 -3.88 -5.35
CA ASP A 34 -5.35 -2.43 -5.53
C ASP A 34 -4.82 -1.69 -4.32
N ILE A 35 -4.42 -0.44 -4.57
CA ILE A 35 -3.99 0.51 -3.54
C ILE A 35 -4.77 1.79 -3.78
N VAL A 36 -5.50 2.25 -2.77
CA VAL A 36 -6.19 3.54 -2.81
C VAL A 36 -5.45 4.49 -1.89
N VAL A 37 -5.08 5.64 -2.42
CA VAL A 37 -4.38 6.68 -1.67
C VAL A 37 -5.25 7.93 -1.66
N THR A 38 -5.60 8.41 -0.47
CA THR A 38 -6.47 9.57 -0.29
C THR A 38 -5.72 10.67 0.46
N ASN A 39 -5.76 11.88 -0.09
CA ASN A 39 -5.20 13.05 0.58
C ASN A 39 -6.35 13.85 1.22
N THR A 40 -6.34 13.94 2.55
CA THR A 40 -7.38 14.64 3.29
C THR A 40 -7.06 16.12 3.54
N ALA A 41 -5.90 16.59 3.10
CA ALA A 41 -5.45 17.97 3.31
C ALA A 41 -5.84 18.87 2.14
N GLY A 42 -5.90 20.16 2.41
CA GLY A 42 -6.17 21.18 1.39
C GLY A 42 -4.96 21.59 0.56
N ALA A 43 -3.89 20.81 0.59
CA ALA A 43 -2.68 20.99 -0.20
C ALA A 43 -2.26 19.65 -0.77
N SER A 44 -1.64 19.66 -1.94
CA SER A 44 -1.17 18.42 -2.56
C SER A 44 -0.06 17.76 -1.72
N GLY A 45 0.04 16.45 -1.82
CA GLY A 45 1.09 15.67 -1.20
C GLY A 45 1.59 14.61 -2.15
N SER A 46 2.58 13.84 -1.72
CA SER A 46 3.13 12.76 -2.51
C SER A 46 3.31 11.51 -1.66
N PHE A 47 3.33 10.35 -2.32
CA PHE A 47 3.56 9.09 -1.61
C PHE A 47 4.54 8.21 -2.39
N THR A 48 5.14 7.29 -1.65
CA THR A 48 6.03 6.26 -2.20
C THR A 48 5.59 4.91 -1.62
N MET A 49 5.56 3.89 -2.47
CA MET A 49 5.14 2.55 -2.07
C MET A 49 6.04 1.53 -2.74
N SER A 50 6.43 0.50 -2.00
CA SER A 50 7.27 -0.58 -2.52
C SER A 50 6.73 -1.95 -2.12
N LEU A 51 6.93 -2.93 -2.99
CA LEU A 51 6.63 -4.33 -2.76
C LEU A 51 7.95 -5.09 -2.75
N ASN A 52 8.22 -5.80 -1.66
CA ASN A 52 9.48 -6.52 -1.48
C ASN A 52 10.70 -5.61 -1.74
N ASP A 53 10.64 -4.38 -1.19
CA ASP A 53 11.66 -3.34 -1.32
C ASP A 53 11.91 -2.85 -2.75
N VAL A 54 10.99 -3.16 -3.68
CA VAL A 54 11.05 -2.66 -5.05
C VAL A 54 9.93 -1.65 -5.25
N SER A 55 10.25 -0.45 -5.66
CA SER A 55 9.29 0.64 -5.80
C SER A 55 8.25 0.33 -6.86
N VAL A 56 6.97 0.49 -6.52
CA VAL A 56 5.85 0.47 -7.48
C VAL A 56 5.29 1.88 -7.68
N ALA A 57 5.58 2.79 -6.77
CA ALA A 57 5.18 4.19 -6.86
C ALA A 57 6.24 5.03 -6.14
N THR A 58 6.81 6.00 -6.82
CA THR A 58 7.84 6.87 -6.26
C THR A 58 7.40 8.31 -6.39
N LEU A 59 7.22 9.00 -5.25
CA LEU A 59 6.85 10.41 -5.19
C LEU A 59 5.66 10.76 -6.10
N VAL A 60 4.63 9.94 -6.07
CA VAL A 60 3.40 10.16 -6.86
C VAL A 60 2.58 11.25 -6.17
N THR A 61 2.23 12.28 -6.91
CA THR A 61 1.46 13.42 -6.37
C THR A 61 -0.01 13.08 -6.26
N VAL A 62 -0.60 13.37 -5.09
CA VAL A 62 -2.05 13.31 -4.88
C VAL A 62 -2.52 14.72 -4.57
N GLY A 63 -3.46 15.24 -5.37
CA GLY A 63 -3.98 16.60 -5.22
C GLY A 63 -4.71 16.81 -3.91
N ALA A 64 -4.95 18.07 -3.56
CA ALA A 64 -5.72 18.44 -2.37
C ALA A 64 -7.10 17.78 -2.40
N TYR A 65 -7.49 17.13 -1.30
CA TYR A 65 -8.79 16.47 -1.16
C TYR A 65 -9.07 15.41 -2.25
N ASP A 66 -8.04 14.90 -2.89
CA ASP A 66 -8.17 13.96 -3.99
C ASP A 66 -7.75 12.55 -3.56
N SER A 67 -8.04 11.57 -4.41
CA SER A 67 -7.60 10.20 -4.21
C SER A 67 -7.11 9.61 -5.51
N THR A 68 -6.18 8.68 -5.39
CA THR A 68 -5.56 7.96 -6.50
C THR A 68 -5.74 6.48 -6.27
N VAL A 69 -6.14 5.74 -7.30
CA VAL A 69 -6.26 4.28 -7.25
C VAL A 69 -5.19 3.68 -8.15
N ILE A 70 -4.41 2.76 -7.59
CA ILE A 70 -3.43 2.00 -8.35
C ILE A 70 -3.95 0.57 -8.47
N PRO A 71 -4.55 0.19 -9.62
CA PRO A 71 -4.91 -1.20 -9.84
C PRO A 71 -3.65 -2.00 -10.18
N LEU A 72 -3.50 -3.14 -9.55
CA LEU A 72 -2.36 -4.00 -9.81
C LEU A 72 -2.73 -5.45 -9.52
N LYS A 73 -1.86 -6.35 -9.96
CA LYS A 73 -1.96 -7.78 -9.64
C LYS A 73 -0.56 -8.26 -9.37
N GLN A 74 -0.04 -7.91 -8.20
CA GLN A 74 1.34 -8.23 -7.82
C GLN A 74 1.34 -9.32 -6.78
N VAL A 75 2.21 -10.29 -6.96
CA VAL A 75 2.31 -11.47 -6.10
C VAL A 75 3.44 -11.29 -5.12
N LEU A 76 3.14 -11.50 -3.84
CA LEU A 76 4.13 -11.50 -2.77
C LEU A 76 4.19 -12.89 -2.16
N ALA A 77 5.38 -13.45 -2.07
CA ALA A 77 5.61 -14.73 -1.41
C ALA A 77 5.76 -14.53 0.10
N THR A 78 5.78 -15.63 0.84
CA THR A 78 5.96 -15.63 2.29
C THR A 78 7.15 -14.75 2.69
N THR A 79 6.97 -13.96 3.73
CA THR A 79 7.94 -13.00 4.32
C THR A 79 8.18 -11.74 3.52
N GLN A 80 7.70 -11.64 2.28
CA GLN A 80 7.82 -10.40 1.52
C GLN A 80 6.89 -9.33 2.07
N THR A 81 7.20 -8.06 1.79
CA THR A 81 6.59 -6.94 2.51
C THR A 81 6.03 -5.89 1.58
N ILE A 82 5.05 -5.14 2.10
CA ILE A 82 4.62 -3.85 1.54
C ILE A 82 5.14 -2.77 2.46
N LYS A 83 5.87 -1.81 1.90
CA LYS A 83 6.37 -0.65 2.65
C LYS A 83 5.98 0.62 1.93
N GLY A 84 5.80 1.68 2.68
CA GLY A 84 5.48 2.96 2.08
C GLY A 84 5.28 4.07 3.09
N GLY A 85 5.18 5.28 2.57
CA GLY A 85 4.94 6.47 3.34
C GLY A 85 4.61 7.63 2.42
N ALA A 86 4.43 8.81 3.00
CA ALA A 86 3.99 9.96 2.26
C ALA A 86 4.66 11.24 2.79
N SER A 87 4.45 12.34 2.07
CA SER A 87 4.99 13.64 2.49
C SER A 87 4.29 14.20 3.72
N ALA A 88 3.09 13.68 4.06
CA ALA A 88 2.33 14.15 5.22
C ALA A 88 1.46 13.02 5.77
N THR A 89 1.13 13.12 7.07
CA THR A 89 0.28 12.12 7.74
C THR A 89 -1.20 12.28 7.40
N THR A 90 -1.57 13.28 6.61
CA THR A 90 -2.92 13.49 6.10
C THR A 90 -3.26 12.60 4.92
N ILE A 91 -2.29 11.84 4.42
CA ILE A 91 -2.49 10.88 3.34
C ILE A 91 -2.79 9.51 3.96
N ASN A 92 -3.87 8.89 3.50
CA ASN A 92 -4.30 7.57 3.96
C ASN A 92 -4.11 6.54 2.87
N PHE A 93 -3.72 5.33 3.28
CA PHE A 93 -3.58 4.18 2.40
C PHE A 93 -4.65 3.13 2.68
N HIS A 94 -5.23 2.58 1.62
CA HIS A 94 -6.09 1.40 1.68
C HIS A 94 -5.52 0.40 0.69
N ILE A 95 -5.00 -0.71 1.20
CA ILE A 95 -4.39 -1.76 0.37
C ILE A 95 -5.22 -3.01 0.52
N SER A 96 -5.73 -3.52 -0.60
CA SER A 96 -6.55 -4.72 -0.64
C SER A 96 -5.86 -5.82 -1.40
N GLY A 97 -6.17 -7.06 -1.06
CA GLY A 97 -5.60 -8.20 -1.74
C GLY A 97 -6.25 -9.50 -1.34
N VAL A 98 -5.65 -10.59 -1.80
CA VAL A 98 -6.10 -11.95 -1.51
C VAL A 98 -4.93 -12.73 -0.92
N GLU A 99 -5.16 -13.37 0.22
CA GLU A 99 -4.20 -14.31 0.81
C GLU A 99 -4.60 -15.73 0.40
N ILE A 100 -3.62 -16.48 -0.10
CA ILE A 100 -3.79 -17.87 -0.54
C ILE A 100 -2.87 -18.73 0.32
N SER A 101 -3.46 -19.62 1.10
CA SER A 101 -2.69 -20.46 2.02
C SER A 101 -2.95 -21.96 1.81
#